data_6b86c9b04ae50b7ab56eb0d17135c5ce
#
_entry.id   6b86c9b04ae50b7ab56eb0d17135c5ce
#
_cell.length_a   1.000
_cell.length_b   1.000
_cell.length_c   1.000
_cell.angle_alpha   90.00
_cell.angle_beta   90.00
_cell.angle_gamma   90.00
#
_symmetry.space_group_name_H-M   'P 1'
#
loop_
_entity.id
_entity.type
_entity.pdbx_description
1 polymer ?
#
loop_
_entity_poly.entity_id
_entity_poly.type
_entity_poly.pdbx_seq_one_letter_code
_entity_poly.pdbx_strand_id
1 'polypeptide(L)'
;PLHRVSSTLTIRDLHEEIVARGHRHEAQVHLAHEEKASPALALQLGVASGAAVFHTLIVHLEDGEPLQCEDRFVNPARAPDYLKNDFSRITPTHYLLQVAPLWEAQYSIEASAPTVQEAALLKVGASEPCLVIVRRTMSRSVPITLARLVHPGKRYALQGEFKP
;
A
#
# COMPACT_ATOMS: atom_id res chain seq x y z
N PRO A 1 -3.88 -25.54 -2.92
CA PRO A 1 -4.21 -24.77 -1.71
C PRO A 1 -3.45 -23.45 -1.69
N LEU A 2 -4.17 -22.33 -1.51
CA LEU A 2 -3.56 -21.03 -1.38
C LEU A 2 -2.80 -20.99 -0.04
N HIS A 3 -1.50 -20.76 -0.10
CA HIS A 3 -0.71 -20.61 1.13
C HIS A 3 -1.00 -19.25 1.77
N ARG A 4 -1.35 -19.27 3.05
CA ARG A 4 -1.47 -18.06 3.84
C ARG A 4 -0.08 -17.54 4.21
N VAL A 5 0.19 -16.29 3.90
CA VAL A 5 1.42 -15.61 4.31
C VAL A 5 1.16 -14.73 5.52
N SER A 6 2.18 -14.49 6.30
CA SER A 6 2.12 -13.57 7.45
C SER A 6 3.23 -12.54 7.37
N SER A 7 2.94 -11.34 7.86
CA SER A 7 3.88 -10.23 7.94
C SER A 7 3.95 -9.70 9.36
N THR A 8 5.03 -9.02 9.69
CA THR A 8 5.17 -8.30 10.95
C THR A 8 4.60 -6.89 10.84
N LEU A 9 4.15 -6.32 11.96
CA LEU A 9 3.65 -4.95 12.02
C LEU A 9 4.81 -3.95 11.99
N THR A 10 5.56 -3.98 10.89
CA THR A 10 6.66 -3.06 10.60
C THR A 10 6.51 -2.55 9.18
N ILE A 11 7.09 -1.37 8.89
CA ILE A 11 7.14 -0.90 7.51
C ILE A 11 8.22 -1.69 6.80
N ARG A 12 7.80 -2.68 6.02
CA ARG A 12 8.66 -3.46 5.15
C ARG A 12 8.22 -3.31 3.70
N ASP A 13 9.18 -3.42 2.83
CA ASP A 13 8.91 -3.55 1.40
C ASP A 13 8.34 -4.94 1.13
N LEU A 14 7.15 -5.01 0.55
CA LEU A 14 6.49 -6.27 0.20
C LEU A 14 7.32 -7.12 -0.75
N HIS A 15 8.06 -6.50 -1.66
CA HIS A 15 9.00 -7.20 -2.53
C HIS A 15 10.04 -7.98 -1.72
N GLU A 16 10.67 -7.33 -0.75
CA GLU A 16 11.67 -7.98 0.11
C GLU A 16 11.06 -9.12 0.92
N GLU A 17 9.85 -8.96 1.44
CA GLU A 17 9.14 -10.01 2.18
C GLU A 17 8.87 -11.24 1.31
N ILE A 18 8.37 -11.03 0.09
CA ILE A 18 8.05 -12.12 -0.85
C ILE A 18 9.33 -12.86 -1.26
N VAL A 19 10.38 -12.13 -1.60
CA VAL A 19 11.67 -12.71 -1.99
C VAL A 19 12.32 -13.47 -0.82
N ALA A 20 12.20 -12.94 0.41
CA ALA A 20 12.72 -13.61 1.61
C ALA A 20 12.03 -14.96 1.88
N ARG A 21 10.79 -15.14 1.42
CA ARG A 21 10.09 -16.44 1.46
C ARG A 21 10.50 -17.39 0.33
N GLY A 22 11.39 -16.96 -0.57
CA GLY A 22 11.79 -17.73 -1.76
C GLY A 22 10.77 -17.69 -2.90
N HIS A 23 9.86 -16.73 -2.88
CA HIS A 23 8.80 -16.58 -3.87
C HIS A 23 9.09 -15.41 -4.84
N ARG A 24 8.35 -15.38 -5.94
CA ARG A 24 8.45 -14.34 -6.96
C ARG A 24 7.42 -13.24 -6.72
N HIS A 25 7.88 -12.01 -6.67
CA HIS A 25 7.02 -10.84 -6.64
C HIS A 25 6.79 -10.30 -8.07
N GLU A 26 5.54 -9.96 -8.36
CA GLU A 26 5.15 -9.18 -9.53
C GLU A 26 4.28 -8.02 -9.07
N ALA A 27 4.35 -6.91 -9.80
CA ALA A 27 3.49 -5.76 -9.59
C ALA A 27 2.79 -5.39 -10.90
N GLN A 28 1.48 -5.23 -10.84
CA GLN A 28 0.64 -4.77 -11.95
C GLN A 28 0.15 -3.37 -11.64
N VAL A 29 0.59 -2.40 -12.41
CA VAL A 29 0.21 -1.00 -12.25
C VAL A 29 -1.08 -0.74 -13.02
N HIS A 30 -2.16 -0.46 -12.30
CA HIS A 30 -3.47 -0.17 -12.90
C HIS A 30 -3.75 1.32 -13.04
N LEU A 31 -3.11 2.14 -12.21
CA LEU A 31 -3.24 3.58 -12.23
C LEU A 31 -1.94 4.22 -11.74
N ALA A 32 -1.48 5.26 -12.43
CA ALA A 32 -0.40 6.12 -11.98
C ALA A 32 -0.60 7.50 -12.61
N HIS A 33 -1.15 8.44 -11.85
CA HIS A 33 -1.42 9.78 -12.36
C HIS A 33 -1.47 10.83 -11.24
N GLU A 34 -1.55 12.07 -11.66
CA GLU A 34 -1.84 13.21 -10.79
C GLU A 34 -3.35 13.48 -10.80
N GLU A 35 -3.91 13.83 -9.65
CA GLU A 35 -5.29 14.22 -9.50
C GLU A 35 -5.46 15.29 -8.43
N LYS A 36 -6.64 15.91 -8.37
CA LYS A 36 -6.98 16.90 -7.35
C LYS A 36 -7.42 16.20 -6.06
N ALA A 37 -6.84 16.63 -4.95
CA ALA A 37 -7.22 16.10 -3.64
C ALA A 37 -8.65 16.52 -3.26
N SER A 38 -9.47 15.54 -2.87
CA SER A 38 -10.73 15.81 -2.20
C SER A 38 -10.49 16.51 -0.86
N PRO A 39 -11.48 17.19 -0.27
CA PRO A 39 -11.32 17.80 1.05
C PRO A 39 -10.83 16.82 2.13
N ALA A 40 -11.37 15.61 2.16
CA ALA A 40 -10.98 14.58 3.13
C ALA A 40 -9.54 14.08 2.92
N LEU A 41 -9.15 13.84 1.67
CA LEU A 41 -7.78 13.43 1.34
C LEU A 41 -6.77 14.56 1.62
N ALA A 42 -7.13 15.78 1.26
CA ALA A 42 -6.29 16.96 1.52
C ALA A 42 -5.96 17.10 3.02
N LEU A 43 -6.96 16.90 3.87
CA LEU A 43 -6.76 16.93 5.33
C LEU A 43 -5.78 15.86 5.79
N GLN A 44 -5.87 14.64 5.25
CA GLN A 44 -4.98 13.53 5.60
C GLN A 44 -3.54 13.72 5.11
N LEU A 45 -3.36 14.36 3.96
CA LEU A 45 -2.05 14.60 3.37
C LEU A 45 -1.44 15.96 3.71
N GLY A 46 -2.17 16.78 4.48
CA GLY A 46 -1.68 18.12 4.85
C GLY A 46 -1.49 19.06 3.65
N VAL A 47 -2.35 18.94 2.65
CA VAL A 47 -2.36 19.80 1.46
C VAL A 47 -3.67 20.59 1.39
N ALA A 48 -3.72 21.60 0.54
CA ALA A 48 -4.95 22.35 0.33
C ALA A 48 -6.00 21.49 -0.43
N SER A 49 -7.27 21.68 -0.13
CA SER A 49 -8.35 21.06 -0.90
C SER A 49 -8.24 21.44 -2.37
N GLY A 50 -8.33 20.47 -3.26
CA GLY A 50 -8.14 20.66 -4.70
C GLY A 50 -6.68 20.74 -5.16
N ALA A 51 -5.71 20.68 -4.26
CA ALA A 51 -4.30 20.64 -4.64
C ALA A 51 -3.98 19.33 -5.38
N ALA A 52 -2.96 19.37 -6.24
CA ALA A 52 -2.47 18.19 -6.93
C ALA A 52 -1.87 17.19 -5.96
N VAL A 53 -2.22 15.91 -6.11
CA VAL A 53 -1.64 14.77 -5.41
C VAL A 53 -1.35 13.66 -6.42
N PHE A 54 -0.39 12.81 -6.11
CA PHE A 54 -0.12 11.62 -6.92
C PHE A 54 -0.95 10.45 -6.41
N HIS A 55 -1.45 9.66 -7.35
CA HIS A 55 -2.28 8.49 -7.05
C HIS A 55 -1.78 7.29 -7.85
N THR A 56 -1.52 6.19 -7.16
CA THR A 56 -1.19 4.90 -7.78
C THR A 56 -2.10 3.80 -7.25
N LEU A 57 -2.48 2.90 -8.15
CA LEU A 57 -3.21 1.67 -7.84
C LEU A 57 -2.41 0.51 -8.42
N ILE A 58 -1.92 -0.35 -7.53
CA ILE A 58 -1.01 -1.44 -7.88
C ILE A 58 -1.50 -2.72 -7.22
N VAL A 59 -1.55 -3.80 -7.99
CA VAL A 59 -1.78 -5.15 -7.45
C VAL A 59 -0.45 -5.87 -7.37
N HIS A 60 -0.09 -6.32 -6.18
CA HIS A 60 1.10 -7.14 -5.95
C HIS A 60 0.72 -8.62 -5.92
N LEU A 61 1.49 -9.42 -6.65
CA LEU A 61 1.29 -10.85 -6.76
C LEU A 61 2.49 -11.59 -6.17
N GLU A 62 2.20 -12.70 -5.50
CA GLU A 62 3.20 -13.67 -5.02
C GLU A 62 2.99 -14.98 -5.76
N ASP A 63 4.02 -15.40 -6.52
CA ASP A 63 3.95 -16.58 -7.39
C ASP A 63 2.71 -16.59 -8.31
N GLY A 64 2.38 -15.44 -8.87
CA GLY A 64 1.26 -15.26 -9.80
C GLY A 64 -0.11 -15.07 -9.13
N GLU A 65 -0.20 -15.15 -7.81
CA GLU A 65 -1.47 -14.98 -7.08
C GLU A 65 -1.56 -13.59 -6.45
N PRO A 66 -2.68 -12.86 -6.64
CA PRO A 66 -2.87 -11.55 -6.03
C PRO A 66 -2.80 -11.63 -4.49
N LEU A 67 -1.93 -10.83 -3.89
CA LEU A 67 -1.74 -10.77 -2.44
C LEU A 67 -2.17 -9.45 -1.84
N GLN A 68 -1.93 -8.34 -2.53
CA GLN A 68 -2.23 -7.01 -2.02
C GLN A 68 -2.73 -6.10 -3.14
N CYS A 69 -3.80 -5.36 -2.86
CA CYS A 69 -4.21 -4.21 -3.66
C CYS A 69 -3.75 -2.95 -2.92
N GLU A 70 -2.80 -2.24 -3.50
CA GLU A 70 -2.23 -1.02 -2.94
C GLU A 70 -2.84 0.20 -3.63
N ASP A 71 -3.64 0.96 -2.90
CA ASP A 71 -4.21 2.23 -3.33
C ASP A 71 -3.53 3.36 -2.54
N ARG A 72 -2.67 4.13 -3.21
CA ARG A 72 -1.77 5.07 -2.54
C ARG A 72 -1.88 6.47 -3.08
N PHE A 73 -1.99 7.43 -2.17
CA PHE A 73 -1.85 8.85 -2.45
C PHE A 73 -0.56 9.39 -1.87
N VAL A 74 0.10 10.26 -2.62
CA VAL A 74 1.41 10.82 -2.25
C VAL A 74 1.38 12.34 -2.36
N ASN A 75 1.94 13.00 -1.35
CA ASN A 75 2.14 14.45 -1.34
C ASN A 75 3.30 14.82 -2.29
N PRO A 76 3.03 15.52 -3.40
CA PRO A 76 4.07 15.84 -4.39
C PRO A 76 5.21 16.68 -3.84
N ALA A 77 4.96 17.50 -2.82
CA ALA A 77 5.99 18.36 -2.24
C ALA A 77 7.14 17.56 -1.60
N ARG A 78 6.87 16.30 -1.20
CA ARG A 78 7.85 15.43 -0.54
C ARG A 78 8.47 14.40 -1.47
N ALA A 79 7.81 14.11 -2.57
CA ALA A 79 8.28 13.15 -3.57
C ALA A 79 7.90 13.63 -4.98
N PRO A 80 8.50 14.72 -5.47
CA PRO A 80 8.09 15.34 -6.74
C PRO A 80 8.28 14.43 -7.94
N ASP A 81 9.23 13.51 -7.89
CA ASP A 81 9.53 12.59 -8.99
C ASP A 81 8.86 11.21 -8.83
N TYR A 82 7.91 11.07 -7.92
CA TYR A 82 7.24 9.81 -7.63
C TYR A 82 6.71 9.12 -8.89
N LEU A 83 5.98 9.84 -9.73
CA LEU A 83 5.37 9.28 -10.96
C LEU A 83 6.36 8.99 -12.09
N LYS A 84 7.64 9.38 -11.95
CA LYS A 84 8.69 9.05 -12.93
C LYS A 84 9.21 7.62 -12.78
N ASN A 85 8.81 6.91 -11.72
CA ASN A 85 9.25 5.55 -11.45
C ASN A 85 8.42 4.53 -12.23
N ASP A 86 9.07 3.43 -12.60
CA ASP A 86 8.40 2.23 -13.10
C ASP A 86 8.05 1.32 -11.92
N PHE A 87 6.81 1.41 -11.44
CA PHE A 87 6.34 0.62 -10.30
C PHE A 87 6.06 -0.86 -10.63
N SER A 88 6.32 -1.30 -11.84
CA SER A 88 6.45 -2.73 -12.14
C SER A 88 7.81 -3.32 -11.73
N ARG A 89 8.79 -2.47 -11.46
CA ARG A 89 10.18 -2.84 -11.13
C ARG A 89 10.61 -2.46 -9.73
N ILE A 90 10.12 -1.34 -9.23
CA ILE A 90 10.41 -0.83 -7.89
C ILE A 90 9.11 -0.57 -7.17
N THR A 91 9.02 -0.92 -5.89
CA THR A 91 7.81 -0.64 -5.11
C THR A 91 7.76 0.83 -4.70
N PRO A 92 6.55 1.38 -4.50
CA PRO A 92 6.41 2.72 -3.91
C PRO A 92 7.12 2.86 -2.57
N THR A 93 7.01 1.86 -1.69
CA THR A 93 7.67 1.86 -0.38
C THR A 93 9.19 1.97 -0.51
N HIS A 94 9.80 1.19 -1.40
CA HIS A 94 11.25 1.24 -1.62
C HIS A 94 11.70 2.64 -2.08
N TYR A 95 11.00 3.21 -3.07
CA TYR A 95 11.32 4.54 -3.57
C TYR A 95 11.15 5.63 -2.49
N LEU A 96 10.03 5.60 -1.77
CA LEU A 96 9.70 6.60 -0.75
C LEU A 96 10.69 6.56 0.42
N LEU A 97 11.19 5.39 0.81
CA LEU A 97 12.23 5.26 1.84
C LEU A 97 13.55 5.91 1.42
N GLN A 98 13.85 5.96 0.13
CA GLN A 98 15.06 6.60 -0.39
C GLN A 98 14.97 8.12 -0.39
N VAL A 99 13.82 8.68 -0.77
CA VAL A 99 13.67 10.14 -0.98
C VAL A 99 13.07 10.87 0.21
N ALA A 100 12.33 10.17 1.05
CA ALA A 100 11.69 10.72 2.24
C ALA A 100 11.76 9.67 3.36
N PRO A 101 12.85 9.65 4.13
CA PRO A 101 13.00 8.68 5.21
C PRO A 101 11.81 8.71 6.16
N LEU A 102 11.27 7.54 6.44
CA LEU A 102 10.09 7.40 7.29
C LEU A 102 10.50 7.50 8.76
N TRP A 103 9.86 8.42 9.47
CA TRP A 103 10.05 8.60 10.90
C TRP A 103 8.86 8.14 11.71
N GLU A 104 7.66 8.21 11.10
CA GLU A 104 6.41 7.92 11.78
C GLU A 104 5.40 7.32 10.80
N ALA A 105 4.67 6.32 11.28
CA ALA A 105 3.52 5.78 10.58
C ALA A 105 2.37 5.53 11.55
N GLN A 106 1.17 5.88 11.12
CA GLN A 106 -0.07 5.59 11.81
C GLN A 106 -0.81 4.51 11.03
N TYR A 107 -1.34 3.52 11.75
CA TYR A 107 -2.04 2.39 11.17
C TYR A 107 -3.47 2.29 11.68
N SER A 108 -4.37 1.90 10.81
CA SER A 108 -5.63 1.26 11.14
C SER A 108 -5.64 -0.12 10.48
N ILE A 109 -6.02 -1.15 11.23
CA ILE A 109 -6.11 -2.52 10.73
C ILE A 109 -7.55 -2.98 10.93
N GLU A 110 -8.20 -3.35 9.85
CA GLU A 110 -9.62 -3.65 9.83
C GLU A 110 -9.89 -4.94 9.06
N ALA A 111 -10.95 -5.65 9.45
CA ALA A 111 -11.53 -6.70 8.64
C ALA A 111 -12.72 -6.13 7.88
N SER A 112 -12.74 -6.32 6.58
CA SER A 112 -13.80 -5.80 5.71
C SER A 112 -13.97 -6.66 4.47
N ALA A 113 -15.17 -6.62 3.88
CA ALA A 113 -15.36 -7.09 2.52
C ALA A 113 -14.62 -6.14 1.56
N PRO A 114 -14.12 -6.64 0.42
CA PRO A 114 -13.50 -5.77 -0.58
C PRO A 114 -14.54 -4.88 -1.25
N THR A 115 -14.10 -3.75 -1.79
CA THR A 115 -14.89 -3.01 -2.77
C THR A 115 -15.05 -3.84 -4.04
N VAL A 116 -15.99 -3.46 -4.92
CA VAL A 116 -16.17 -4.13 -6.21
C VAL A 116 -14.87 -4.14 -7.02
N GLN A 117 -14.17 -3.03 -7.07
CA GLN A 117 -12.89 -2.91 -7.76
C GLN A 117 -11.81 -3.79 -7.11
N GLU A 118 -11.69 -3.75 -5.80
CA GLU A 118 -10.72 -4.57 -5.06
C GLU A 118 -10.98 -6.07 -5.25
N ALA A 119 -12.24 -6.49 -5.21
CA ALA A 119 -12.61 -7.89 -5.44
C ALA A 119 -12.19 -8.36 -6.84
N ALA A 120 -12.42 -7.54 -7.86
CA ALA A 120 -12.03 -7.83 -9.23
C ALA A 120 -10.51 -7.93 -9.39
N LEU A 121 -9.77 -6.97 -8.83
CA LEU A 121 -8.31 -6.92 -8.91
C LEU A 121 -7.63 -8.04 -8.12
N LEU A 122 -8.14 -8.38 -6.95
CA LEU A 122 -7.62 -9.46 -6.10
C LEU A 122 -8.14 -10.85 -6.49
N LYS A 123 -9.09 -10.91 -7.42
CA LYS A 123 -9.75 -12.16 -7.85
C LYS A 123 -10.37 -12.93 -6.68
N VAL A 124 -11.09 -12.21 -5.84
CA VAL A 124 -11.81 -12.77 -4.70
C VAL A 124 -13.32 -12.52 -4.81
N GLY A 125 -14.10 -13.24 -4.02
CA GLY A 125 -15.55 -13.03 -3.95
C GLY A 125 -15.92 -11.70 -3.29
N ALA A 126 -17.09 -11.16 -3.65
CA ALA A 126 -17.58 -9.86 -3.16
C ALA A 126 -17.73 -9.79 -1.63
N SER A 127 -17.95 -10.91 -0.97
CA SER A 127 -18.12 -11.01 0.49
C SER A 127 -16.95 -11.69 1.19
N GLU A 128 -15.86 -11.94 0.49
CA GLU A 128 -14.70 -12.60 1.08
C GLU A 128 -14.00 -11.67 2.08
N PRO A 129 -13.75 -12.12 3.33
CA PRO A 129 -13.10 -11.28 4.31
C PRO A 129 -11.69 -10.90 3.89
N CYS A 130 -11.40 -9.60 3.94
CA CYS A 130 -10.08 -9.06 3.66
C CYS A 130 -9.50 -8.40 4.90
N LEU A 131 -8.19 -8.45 5.05
CA LEU A 131 -7.45 -7.65 6.00
C LEU A 131 -7.07 -6.33 5.34
N VAL A 132 -7.58 -5.24 5.85
CA VAL A 132 -7.36 -3.88 5.33
C VAL A 132 -6.44 -3.12 6.26
N ILE A 133 -5.32 -2.65 5.74
CA ILE A 133 -4.42 -1.76 6.46
C ILE A 133 -4.52 -0.38 5.81
N VAL A 134 -4.91 0.61 6.60
CA VAL A 134 -4.79 2.01 6.20
C VAL A 134 -3.58 2.60 6.91
N ARG A 135 -2.61 3.07 6.14
CA ARG A 135 -1.34 3.56 6.66
C ARG A 135 -1.09 4.98 6.19
N ARG A 136 -0.91 5.89 7.13
CA ARG A 136 -0.48 7.25 6.91
C ARG A 136 0.97 7.37 7.35
N THR A 137 1.85 7.82 6.47
CA THR A 137 3.27 7.98 6.78
C THR A 137 3.67 9.44 6.77
N MET A 138 4.51 9.80 7.71
CA MET A 138 4.98 11.17 7.91
C MET A 138 6.50 11.19 8.05
N SER A 139 7.12 12.25 7.55
CA SER A 139 8.52 12.57 7.83
C SER A 139 8.58 13.94 8.46
N ARG A 140 9.23 14.03 9.62
CA ARG A 140 9.34 15.29 10.37
C ARG A 140 7.97 15.97 10.57
N SER A 141 6.98 15.17 10.97
CA SER A 141 5.59 15.59 11.21
C SER A 141 4.85 16.10 9.97
N VAL A 142 5.39 15.92 8.78
CA VAL A 142 4.72 16.27 7.52
C VAL A 142 4.21 15.01 6.83
N PRO A 143 2.90 14.93 6.52
CA PRO A 143 2.34 13.79 5.81
C PRO A 143 2.98 13.61 4.43
N ILE A 144 3.34 12.38 4.10
CA ILE A 144 3.92 12.02 2.81
C ILE A 144 2.94 11.16 2.02
N THR A 145 2.43 10.09 2.65
CA THR A 145 1.55 9.16 1.97
C THR A 145 0.35 8.78 2.81
N LEU A 146 -0.72 8.42 2.11
CA LEU A 146 -1.86 7.69 2.64
C LEU A 146 -2.09 6.47 1.74
N ALA A 147 -2.01 5.27 2.31
CA ALA A 147 -2.18 4.02 1.56
C ALA A 147 -3.27 3.16 2.19
N ARG A 148 -4.15 2.63 1.34
CA ARG A 148 -5.09 1.57 1.67
C ARG A 148 -4.56 0.27 1.07
N LEU A 149 -4.24 -0.70 1.91
CA LEU A 149 -3.64 -1.97 1.54
C LEU A 149 -4.63 -3.08 1.85
N VAL A 150 -5.18 -3.71 0.83
CA VAL A 150 -6.23 -4.74 0.97
C VAL A 150 -5.66 -6.09 0.63
N HIS A 151 -5.84 -7.05 1.53
CA HIS A 151 -5.29 -8.40 1.41
C HIS A 151 -6.39 -9.43 1.55
N PRO A 152 -6.42 -10.47 0.69
CA PRO A 152 -7.32 -11.59 0.93
C PRO A 152 -7.02 -12.25 2.28
N GLY A 153 -8.02 -12.35 3.15
CA GLY A 153 -7.84 -12.87 4.51
C GLY A 153 -7.38 -14.33 4.57
N LYS A 154 -7.68 -15.09 3.52
CA LYS A 154 -7.23 -16.49 3.38
C LYS A 154 -5.74 -16.61 3.07
N ARG A 155 -5.12 -15.54 2.57
CA ARG A 155 -3.71 -15.54 2.12
C ARG A 155 -2.78 -14.71 2.99
N TYR A 156 -3.31 -13.82 3.82
CA TYR A 156 -2.50 -12.85 4.54
C TYR A 156 -2.87 -12.80 6.02
N ALA A 157 -1.87 -12.67 6.87
CA ALA A 157 -2.02 -12.42 8.31
C ALA A 157 -0.92 -11.49 8.79
N LEU A 158 -1.23 -10.70 9.82
CA LEU A 158 -0.24 -9.96 10.57
C LEU A 158 0.13 -10.74 11.81
N GLN A 159 1.44 -10.87 12.07
CA GLN A 159 1.96 -11.51 13.25
C GLN A 159 2.90 -10.55 13.98
N GLY A 160 2.85 -10.59 15.29
CA GLY A 160 3.75 -9.84 16.15
C GLY A 160 4.20 -10.69 17.32
N GLU A 161 5.40 -10.43 17.83
CA GLU A 161 5.91 -11.04 19.05
C GLU A 161 6.25 -9.91 20.02
N PHE A 162 5.79 -10.06 21.24
CA PHE A 162 6.15 -9.19 22.35
C PHE A 162 6.85 -10.00 23.43
N LYS A 163 8.03 -9.53 23.84
CA LYS A 163 8.77 -10.10 24.97
C LYS A 163 8.80 -9.05 26.08
N PRO A 164 8.19 -9.34 27.24
CA PRO A 164 8.21 -8.42 28.39
C PRO A 164 9.63 -8.26 28.96
#